data_7352daf8588bfddb6842f9efc1333238
#
_entry.id   7352daf8588bfddb6842f9efc1333238
#
_cell.length_a   1.000
_cell.length_b   1.000
_cell.length_c   1.000
_cell.angle_alpha   90.00
_cell.angle_beta   90.00
_cell.angle_gamma   90.00
#
_symmetry.space_group_name_H-M   'P 1'
#
loop_
_entity.id
_entity.type
_entity.pdbx_description
1 polymer ?
#
loop_
_entity_poly.entity_id
_entity_poly.type
_entity_poly.pdbx_seq_one_letter_code
_entity_poly.pdbx_strand_id
1 'polypeptide(L)'
;MNAAGVEADLVAAMAGEPGFTTIPSRGEYYLLDKSQGYVVNHVVFQCPNRDGKGVLVSPTVHYNLIVGPNAEPSGREDVSTQALAFVREKAVKSVPGVNFRENIRNFAGVRANTDQSDFIIGETAPGFITLGGIKSPGLSSAPAIAEDALALVAGAGVTLEKKESFVHTRTKKRFNEMT
;
A
#
# COMPACT_ATOMS: atom_id res chain seq x y z
N MET A 1 12.80 -16.32 -2.30
CA MET A 1 12.23 -15.21 -1.51
C MET A 1 10.79 -15.01 -1.91
N ASN A 2 9.88 -14.93 -0.94
CA ASN A 2 8.45 -14.71 -1.11
C ASN A 2 8.12 -13.26 -0.73
N ALA A 3 7.59 -12.49 -1.68
CA ALA A 3 7.09 -11.13 -1.51
C ALA A 3 5.75 -10.98 -2.25
N ALA A 4 4.88 -12.00 -2.14
CA ALA A 4 3.66 -12.15 -2.94
C ALA A 4 2.47 -11.30 -2.44
N GLY A 5 2.67 -10.38 -1.48
CA GLY A 5 1.63 -9.48 -1.01
C GLY A 5 0.45 -10.24 -0.38
N VAL A 6 -0.74 -10.07 -0.94
CA VAL A 6 -1.97 -10.73 -0.42
C VAL A 6 -1.97 -12.25 -0.57
N GLU A 7 -1.08 -12.81 -1.38
CA GLU A 7 -0.95 -14.25 -1.60
C GLU A 7 0.27 -14.84 -0.87
N ALA A 8 0.89 -14.08 0.05
CA ALA A 8 2.14 -14.48 0.68
C ALA A 8 2.02 -15.75 1.51
N ASP A 9 0.91 -15.99 2.17
CA ASP A 9 0.63 -17.20 2.94
C ASP A 9 0.46 -18.42 2.02
N LEU A 10 -0.23 -18.29 0.89
CA LEU A 10 -0.38 -19.36 -0.09
C LEU A 10 0.97 -19.75 -0.71
N VAL A 11 1.81 -18.77 -1.03
CA VAL A 11 3.15 -19.03 -1.55
C VAL A 11 4.05 -19.63 -0.46
N ALA A 12 3.92 -19.21 0.79
CA ALA A 12 4.66 -19.80 1.90
C ALA A 12 4.23 -21.27 2.15
N ALA A 13 2.95 -21.57 2.02
CA ALA A 13 2.41 -22.92 2.16
C ALA A 13 2.99 -23.92 1.14
N MET A 14 3.51 -23.46 0.00
CA MET A 14 4.21 -24.31 -0.97
C MET A 14 5.57 -24.82 -0.45
N ALA A 15 6.15 -24.11 0.51
CA ALA A 15 7.45 -24.43 1.09
C ALA A 15 7.35 -25.12 2.48
N GLY A 16 6.15 -25.16 3.07
CA GLY A 16 5.91 -25.73 4.40
C GLY A 16 4.76 -25.03 5.11
N GLU A 17 4.73 -25.14 6.43
CA GLU A 17 3.73 -24.43 7.25
C GLU A 17 4.02 -22.92 7.23
N PRO A 18 3.09 -22.06 6.76
CA PRO A 18 3.36 -20.64 6.60
C PRO A 18 3.53 -19.90 7.93
N GLY A 19 2.94 -20.38 9.01
CA GLY A 19 2.98 -19.75 10.34
C GLY A 19 2.17 -18.45 10.46
N PHE A 20 1.44 -18.06 9.42
CA PHE A 20 0.55 -16.90 9.38
C PHE A 20 -0.53 -17.06 8.33
N THR A 21 -1.58 -16.26 8.45
CA THR A 21 -2.69 -16.23 7.49
C THR A 21 -2.90 -14.80 7.01
N THR A 22 -3.09 -14.62 5.71
CA THR A 22 -3.43 -13.32 5.12
C THR A 22 -4.91 -13.01 5.37
N ILE A 23 -5.19 -11.81 5.87
CA ILE A 23 -6.53 -11.28 6.12
C ILE A 23 -6.68 -9.99 5.32
N PRO A 24 -6.98 -10.07 4.02
CA PRO A 24 -6.95 -8.92 3.14
C PRO A 24 -8.02 -7.88 3.50
N SER A 25 -7.68 -6.60 3.35
CA SER A 25 -8.58 -5.48 3.59
C SER A 25 -8.55 -4.52 2.42
N ARG A 26 -9.71 -4.33 1.79
CA ARG A 26 -9.92 -3.40 0.68
C ARG A 26 -10.07 -1.97 1.17
N GLY A 27 -9.46 -1.03 0.46
CA GLY A 27 -9.66 0.40 0.64
C GLY A 27 -10.04 1.06 -0.67
N GLU A 28 -11.13 1.81 -0.69
CA GLU A 28 -11.72 2.43 -1.87
C GLU A 28 -11.54 3.94 -1.85
N TYR A 29 -11.36 4.54 -3.03
CA TYR A 29 -10.97 5.94 -3.18
C TYR A 29 -11.76 6.66 -4.26
N TYR A 30 -11.91 7.97 -4.04
CA TYR A 30 -12.18 8.94 -5.09
C TYR A 30 -10.87 9.59 -5.54
N LEU A 31 -10.72 9.80 -6.83
CA LEU A 31 -9.77 10.73 -7.42
C LEU A 31 -10.57 11.87 -8.03
N LEU A 32 -10.42 13.07 -7.47
CA LEU A 32 -11.12 14.25 -7.93
C LEU A 32 -10.23 15.09 -8.83
N ASP A 33 -10.84 15.90 -9.67
CA ASP A 33 -10.21 16.79 -10.64
C ASP A 33 -9.26 17.80 -9.97
N LYS A 34 -8.37 18.40 -10.75
CA LYS A 34 -7.42 19.43 -10.31
C LYS A 34 -8.07 20.68 -9.75
N SER A 35 -9.32 20.98 -10.15
CA SER A 35 -10.12 22.04 -9.55
C SER A 35 -10.32 21.88 -8.04
N GLN A 36 -10.15 20.65 -7.54
CA GLN A 36 -10.25 20.31 -6.11
C GLN A 36 -8.89 20.27 -5.40
N GLY A 37 -7.79 20.39 -6.11
CA GLY A 37 -6.43 20.21 -5.55
C GLY A 37 -6.03 21.25 -4.51
N TYR A 38 -6.72 22.38 -4.47
CA TYR A 38 -6.46 23.50 -3.55
C TYR A 38 -7.43 23.54 -2.35
N VAL A 39 -8.35 22.59 -2.25
CA VAL A 39 -9.32 22.53 -1.14
C VAL A 39 -8.62 22.29 0.20
N VAL A 40 -7.49 21.55 0.17
CA VAL A 40 -6.59 21.36 1.30
C VAL A 40 -5.14 21.48 0.85
N ASN A 41 -4.27 22.03 1.71
CA ASN A 41 -2.82 22.12 1.45
C ASN A 41 -2.01 20.99 2.09
N HIS A 42 -2.63 20.21 2.98
CA HIS A 42 -2.03 19.11 3.72
C HIS A 42 -2.97 17.92 3.74
N VAL A 43 -2.45 16.77 4.09
CA VAL A 43 -3.29 15.59 4.35
C VAL A 43 -4.13 15.84 5.59
N VAL A 44 -5.45 15.77 5.44
CA VAL A 44 -6.42 15.90 6.53
C VAL A 44 -7.08 14.57 6.77
N PHE A 45 -7.15 14.13 8.02
CA PHE A 45 -7.86 12.92 8.42
C PHE A 45 -8.39 13.05 9.85
N GLN A 46 -9.41 12.28 10.16
CA GLN A 46 -10.03 12.25 11.49
C GLN A 46 -9.11 11.53 12.48
N CYS A 47 -9.22 11.88 13.76
CA CYS A 47 -8.59 11.11 14.81
C CYS A 47 -9.05 9.64 14.73
N PRO A 48 -8.14 8.68 14.97
CA PRO A 48 -8.49 7.27 15.01
C PRO A 48 -9.63 6.99 15.99
N ASN A 49 -10.55 6.15 15.57
CA ASN A 49 -11.62 5.65 16.40
C ASN A 49 -11.67 4.11 16.31
N ARG A 50 -12.76 3.50 16.81
CA ARG A 50 -12.95 2.03 16.75
C ARG A 50 -12.98 1.48 15.31
N ASP A 51 -13.35 2.32 14.32
CA ASP A 51 -13.40 1.95 12.89
C ASP A 51 -12.05 2.13 12.18
N GLY A 52 -10.99 2.53 12.89
CA GLY A 52 -9.63 2.72 12.39
C GLY A 52 -9.20 4.18 12.24
N LYS A 53 -8.26 4.44 11.31
CA LYS A 53 -7.60 5.75 11.14
C LYS A 53 -8.47 6.83 10.46
N GLY A 54 -9.68 6.49 10.05
CA GLY A 54 -10.58 7.40 9.33
C GLY A 54 -10.22 7.60 7.86
N VAL A 55 -11.07 8.37 7.16
CA VAL A 55 -10.91 8.71 5.75
C VAL A 55 -10.01 9.92 5.62
N LEU A 56 -9.05 9.85 4.68
CA LEU A 56 -8.13 10.94 4.37
C LEU A 56 -8.68 11.79 3.23
N VAL A 57 -8.40 13.09 3.30
CA VAL A 57 -8.51 14.05 2.19
C VAL A 57 -7.10 14.56 1.93
N SER A 58 -6.53 14.23 0.78
CA SER A 58 -5.11 14.45 0.49
C SER A 58 -4.89 15.09 -0.88
N PRO A 59 -4.17 16.22 -0.96
CA PRO A 59 -3.73 16.75 -2.24
C PRO A 59 -2.66 15.84 -2.84
N THR A 60 -2.59 15.80 -4.18
CA THR A 60 -1.54 15.08 -4.90
C THR A 60 -0.52 16.04 -5.47
N VAL A 61 0.65 15.52 -5.83
CA VAL A 61 1.72 16.28 -6.51
C VAL A 61 1.30 16.81 -7.90
N HIS A 62 0.22 16.28 -8.45
CA HIS A 62 -0.34 16.70 -9.74
C HIS A 62 -1.58 17.59 -9.59
N TYR A 63 -1.84 18.10 -8.38
CA TYR A 63 -2.97 18.97 -8.03
C TYR A 63 -4.35 18.30 -8.07
N ASN A 64 -4.44 17.00 -8.18
CA ASN A 64 -5.68 16.28 -7.93
C ASN A 64 -5.93 16.14 -6.43
N LEU A 65 -7.15 15.83 -6.04
CA LEU A 65 -7.50 15.49 -4.67
C LEU A 65 -7.86 14.00 -4.58
N ILE A 66 -7.18 13.26 -3.68
CA ILE A 66 -7.55 11.88 -3.36
C ILE A 66 -8.34 11.87 -2.06
N VAL A 67 -9.47 11.17 -2.05
CA VAL A 67 -10.32 11.00 -0.87
C VAL A 67 -10.56 9.52 -0.62
N GLY A 68 -10.23 9.07 0.56
CA GLY A 68 -10.26 7.66 0.98
C GLY A 68 -9.09 7.32 1.89
N PRO A 69 -8.91 6.05 2.24
CA PRO A 69 -9.80 4.94 1.95
C PRO A 69 -10.80 4.66 3.06
N ASN A 70 -11.73 3.76 2.80
CA ASN A 70 -12.37 2.96 3.82
C ASN A 70 -11.52 1.73 4.18
N ALA A 71 -12.05 0.81 4.97
CA ALA A 71 -11.41 -0.48 5.27
C ALA A 71 -12.49 -1.56 5.39
N GLU A 72 -12.54 -2.43 4.41
CA GLU A 72 -13.48 -3.55 4.39
C GLU A 72 -12.75 -4.88 4.22
N PRO A 73 -13.15 -5.94 4.92
CA PRO A 73 -12.61 -7.28 4.71
C PRO A 73 -12.91 -7.74 3.28
N SER A 74 -11.92 -7.74 2.40
CA SER A 74 -12.07 -8.22 1.03
C SER A 74 -10.72 -8.37 0.36
N GLY A 75 -10.55 -9.47 -0.40
CA GLY A 75 -9.41 -9.68 -1.31
C GLY A 75 -9.65 -9.19 -2.74
N ARG A 76 -10.76 -8.52 -3.02
CA ARG A 76 -11.14 -8.04 -4.36
C ARG A 76 -10.88 -6.54 -4.49
N GLU A 77 -10.47 -6.12 -5.68
CA GLU A 77 -10.19 -4.70 -6.00
C GLU A 77 -11.39 -3.99 -6.67
N ASP A 78 -12.61 -4.52 -6.49
CA ASP A 78 -13.83 -3.88 -6.96
C ASP A 78 -14.21 -2.68 -6.07
N VAL A 79 -14.94 -1.76 -6.66
CA VAL A 79 -15.44 -0.56 -5.98
C VAL A 79 -16.94 -0.70 -5.78
N SER A 80 -17.42 -0.43 -4.56
CA SER A 80 -18.83 -0.49 -4.21
C SER A 80 -19.45 0.88 -3.98
N THR A 81 -20.73 1.03 -4.34
CA THR A 81 -21.47 2.28 -4.10
C THR A 81 -21.57 2.59 -2.60
N GLN A 82 -21.74 1.56 -1.76
CA GLN A 82 -21.86 1.72 -0.31
C GLN A 82 -20.54 2.24 0.30
N ALA A 83 -19.40 1.67 -0.11
CA ALA A 83 -18.11 2.10 0.39
C ALA A 83 -17.77 3.53 -0.06
N LEU A 84 -18.08 3.88 -1.30
CA LEU A 84 -17.91 5.26 -1.77
C LEU A 84 -18.82 6.24 -1.03
N ALA A 85 -20.08 5.87 -0.73
CA ALA A 85 -20.97 6.69 0.08
C ALA A 85 -20.43 6.92 1.48
N PHE A 86 -19.88 5.88 2.13
CA PHE A 86 -19.21 5.96 3.42
C PHE A 86 -17.99 6.92 3.35
N VAL A 87 -17.11 6.74 2.36
CA VAL A 87 -15.93 7.60 2.19
C VAL A 87 -16.35 9.07 2.05
N ARG A 88 -17.37 9.35 1.23
CA ARG A 88 -17.91 10.70 1.06
C ARG A 88 -18.46 11.27 2.37
N GLU A 89 -19.30 10.51 3.09
CA GLU A 89 -19.86 10.94 4.37
C GLU A 89 -18.77 11.32 5.38
N LYS A 90 -17.75 10.48 5.52
CA LYS A 90 -16.65 10.72 6.45
C LYS A 90 -15.79 11.91 6.03
N ALA A 91 -15.48 12.04 4.75
CA ALA A 91 -14.65 13.12 4.25
C ALA A 91 -15.25 14.50 4.47
N VAL A 92 -16.55 14.68 4.20
CA VAL A 92 -17.22 15.98 4.37
C VAL A 92 -17.30 16.44 5.83
N LYS A 93 -17.19 15.53 6.81
CA LYS A 93 -17.09 15.89 8.22
C LYS A 93 -15.79 16.63 8.52
N SER A 94 -14.69 16.25 7.85
CA SER A 94 -13.37 16.87 8.03
C SER A 94 -13.19 18.07 7.11
N VAL A 95 -13.66 17.97 5.88
CA VAL A 95 -13.48 18.97 4.82
C VAL A 95 -14.80 19.17 4.06
N PRO A 96 -15.71 20.01 4.57
CA PRO A 96 -17.04 20.23 3.97
C PRO A 96 -17.00 20.78 2.53
N GLY A 97 -15.90 21.43 2.14
CA GLY A 97 -15.73 22.06 0.82
C GLY A 97 -15.42 21.09 -0.33
N VAL A 98 -15.27 19.79 -0.07
CA VAL A 98 -14.98 18.81 -1.12
C VAL A 98 -16.18 18.64 -2.06
N ASN A 99 -16.00 18.92 -3.35
CA ASN A 99 -17.00 18.73 -4.38
C ASN A 99 -16.84 17.37 -5.10
N PHE A 100 -17.61 16.38 -4.69
CA PHE A 100 -17.56 15.03 -5.27
C PHE A 100 -18.15 14.94 -6.70
N ARG A 101 -18.76 16.01 -7.23
CA ARG A 101 -19.18 16.07 -8.66
C ARG A 101 -17.97 16.12 -9.59
N GLU A 102 -16.83 16.58 -9.09
CA GLU A 102 -15.55 16.64 -9.80
C GLU A 102 -14.80 15.29 -9.76
N ASN A 103 -15.50 14.18 -9.50
CA ASN A 103 -14.91 12.86 -9.50
C ASN A 103 -14.56 12.44 -10.94
N ILE A 104 -13.28 12.12 -11.15
CA ILE A 104 -12.76 11.66 -12.45
C ILE A 104 -12.47 10.15 -12.45
N ARG A 105 -12.27 9.53 -11.28
CA ARG A 105 -12.02 8.10 -11.18
C ARG A 105 -12.29 7.59 -9.77
N ASN A 106 -12.77 6.33 -9.69
CA ASN A 106 -12.77 5.54 -8.47
C ASN A 106 -11.84 4.34 -8.64
N PHE A 107 -11.18 3.95 -7.58
CA PHE A 107 -10.32 2.78 -7.56
C PHE A 107 -10.26 2.19 -6.15
N ALA A 108 -9.82 0.96 -6.07
CA ALA A 108 -9.58 0.27 -4.82
C ALA A 108 -8.18 -0.34 -4.80
N GLY A 109 -7.70 -0.63 -3.61
CA GLY A 109 -6.48 -1.41 -3.39
C GLY A 109 -6.66 -2.34 -2.21
N VAL A 110 -6.04 -3.51 -2.27
CA VAL A 110 -6.12 -4.51 -1.21
C VAL A 110 -4.83 -4.48 -0.38
N ARG A 111 -5.00 -4.37 0.94
CA ARG A 111 -3.89 -4.43 1.91
C ARG A 111 -3.66 -5.87 2.31
N ALA A 112 -2.40 -6.27 2.31
CA ALA A 112 -1.95 -7.57 2.77
C ALA A 112 -1.85 -7.63 4.31
N ASN A 113 -2.98 -7.42 5.01
CA ASN A 113 -3.00 -7.66 6.45
C ASN A 113 -2.84 -9.15 6.74
N THR A 114 -2.33 -9.47 7.93
CA THR A 114 -2.22 -10.84 8.42
C THR A 114 -2.79 -10.92 9.83
N ASP A 115 -2.90 -12.13 10.35
CA ASP A 115 -3.19 -12.42 11.76
C ASP A 115 -2.06 -11.99 12.72
N GLN A 116 -0.91 -11.58 12.17
CA GLN A 116 0.21 -11.05 12.94
C GLN A 116 0.10 -9.53 13.11
N SER A 117 0.64 -9.02 14.22
CA SER A 117 0.60 -7.58 14.54
C SER A 117 1.55 -6.73 13.70
N ASP A 118 2.66 -7.33 13.22
CA ASP A 118 3.72 -6.65 12.48
C ASP A 118 3.98 -7.32 11.13
N PHE A 119 4.92 -6.76 10.35
CA PHE A 119 5.43 -7.37 9.13
C PHE A 119 6.12 -8.70 9.43
N ILE A 120 5.99 -9.64 8.51
CA ILE A 120 6.66 -10.94 8.57
C ILE A 120 7.91 -10.84 7.71
N ILE A 121 9.07 -10.71 8.37
CA ILE A 121 10.37 -10.60 7.71
C ILE A 121 11.26 -11.67 8.30
N GLY A 122 11.46 -12.77 7.59
CA GLY A 122 12.23 -13.89 8.15
C GLY A 122 12.25 -15.12 7.25
N GLU A 123 13.04 -16.09 7.68
CA GLU A 123 13.08 -17.41 7.09
C GLU A 123 11.93 -18.25 7.67
N THR A 124 10.93 -18.55 6.84
CA THR A 124 9.71 -19.30 7.25
C THR A 124 9.82 -20.80 6.96
N ALA A 125 10.78 -21.22 6.16
CA ALA A 125 11.23 -22.59 5.99
C ALA A 125 12.71 -22.56 5.57
N PRO A 126 13.47 -23.65 5.69
CA PRO A 126 14.90 -23.68 5.36
C PRO A 126 15.19 -23.14 3.96
N GLY A 127 15.96 -22.05 3.86
CA GLY A 127 16.27 -21.35 2.61
C GLY A 127 15.10 -20.57 1.99
N PHE A 128 13.94 -20.50 2.67
CA PHE A 128 12.74 -19.82 2.16
C PHE A 128 12.43 -18.56 2.99
N ILE A 129 12.80 -17.41 2.46
CA ILE A 129 12.64 -16.11 3.12
C ILE A 129 11.29 -15.50 2.69
N THR A 130 10.48 -15.10 3.67
CA THR A 130 9.19 -14.45 3.47
C THR A 130 9.24 -12.98 3.90
N LEU A 131 8.71 -12.11 3.05
CA LEU A 131 8.42 -10.70 3.29
C LEU A 131 6.90 -10.53 3.16
N GLY A 132 6.18 -10.89 4.22
CA GLY A 132 4.71 -10.95 4.27
C GLY A 132 4.09 -9.86 5.14
N GLY A 133 2.79 -9.65 4.98
CA GLY A 133 2.04 -8.70 5.81
C GLY A 133 2.44 -7.23 5.61
N ILE A 134 3.14 -6.91 4.52
CA ILE A 134 3.65 -5.56 4.28
C ILE A 134 2.52 -4.68 3.77
N LYS A 135 1.88 -4.01 4.69
CA LYS A 135 0.87 -2.98 4.53
C LYS A 135 1.46 -1.60 4.86
N SER A 136 0.65 -0.55 4.96
CA SER A 136 1.12 0.75 5.44
C SER A 136 1.79 0.63 6.83
N PRO A 137 3.02 1.14 7.02
CA PRO A 137 3.79 2.04 6.16
C PRO A 137 4.85 1.36 5.25
N GLY A 138 4.57 0.21 4.66
CA GLY A 138 5.52 -0.62 3.92
C GLY A 138 6.32 0.12 2.85
N LEU A 139 5.71 1.06 2.11
CA LEU A 139 6.42 1.81 1.07
C LEU A 139 7.57 2.66 1.66
N SER A 140 7.33 3.36 2.76
CA SER A 140 8.36 4.15 3.43
C SER A 140 9.37 3.29 4.19
N SER A 141 8.98 2.09 4.61
CA SER A 141 9.87 1.12 5.28
C SER A 141 10.66 0.25 4.30
N ALA A 142 10.35 0.28 3.01
CA ALA A 142 10.95 -0.61 2.00
C ALA A 142 12.49 -0.60 1.98
N PRO A 143 13.19 0.52 2.17
CA PRO A 143 14.67 0.51 2.23
C PRO A 143 15.21 -0.32 3.41
N ALA A 144 14.63 -0.17 4.61
CA ALA A 144 15.03 -0.94 5.79
C ALA A 144 14.68 -2.44 5.63
N ILE A 145 13.47 -2.74 5.11
CA ILE A 145 13.07 -4.12 4.78
C ILE A 145 14.04 -4.77 3.79
N ALA A 146 14.56 -4.00 2.85
CA ALA A 146 15.53 -4.51 1.88
C ALA A 146 16.89 -4.85 2.53
N GLU A 147 17.33 -4.08 3.53
CA GLU A 147 18.55 -4.37 4.31
C GLU A 147 18.38 -5.65 5.14
N ASP A 148 17.25 -5.81 5.82
CA ASP A 148 16.90 -7.01 6.57
C ASP A 148 16.83 -8.24 5.64
N ALA A 149 16.17 -8.09 4.49
CA ALA A 149 16.07 -9.15 3.49
C ALA A 149 17.46 -9.57 2.95
N LEU A 150 18.36 -8.62 2.74
CA LEU A 150 19.73 -8.89 2.30
C LEU A 150 20.51 -9.69 3.36
N ALA A 151 20.37 -9.33 4.65
CA ALA A 151 20.98 -10.06 5.74
C ALA A 151 20.46 -11.51 5.83
N LEU A 152 19.14 -11.71 5.66
CA LEU A 152 18.53 -13.05 5.63
C LEU A 152 19.04 -13.89 4.46
N VAL A 153 19.18 -13.30 3.26
CA VAL A 153 19.72 -14.00 2.08
C VAL A 153 21.16 -14.45 2.31
N ALA A 154 21.99 -13.59 2.92
CA ALA A 154 23.36 -13.94 3.28
C ALA A 154 23.37 -15.06 4.33
N GLY A 155 22.51 -14.97 5.35
CA GLY A 155 22.35 -15.99 6.40
C GLY A 155 21.89 -17.35 5.85
N ALA A 156 21.12 -17.37 4.78
CA ALA A 156 20.71 -18.58 4.05
C ALA A 156 21.84 -19.19 3.17
N GLY A 157 23.06 -18.68 3.27
CA GLY A 157 24.23 -19.22 2.58
C GLY A 157 24.48 -18.69 1.17
N VAL A 158 23.77 -17.66 0.74
CA VAL A 158 24.01 -17.01 -0.56
C VAL A 158 25.18 -16.04 -0.43
N THR A 159 26.24 -16.26 -1.22
CA THR A 159 27.36 -15.32 -1.31
C THR A 159 26.92 -14.05 -2.02
N LEU A 160 27.07 -12.92 -1.33
CA LEU A 160 26.74 -11.61 -1.85
C LEU A 160 28.01 -10.90 -2.29
N GLU A 161 28.06 -10.50 -3.55
CA GLU A 161 29.17 -9.75 -4.12
C GLU A 161 28.74 -8.32 -4.44
N LYS A 162 29.56 -7.34 -4.06
CA LYS A 162 29.33 -5.95 -4.41
C LYS A 162 29.57 -5.76 -5.91
N LYS A 163 28.62 -5.12 -6.60
CA LYS A 163 28.79 -4.79 -8.01
C LYS A 163 29.98 -3.86 -8.19
N GLU A 164 30.86 -4.16 -9.15
CA GLU A 164 32.01 -3.30 -9.50
C GLU A 164 31.56 -1.91 -9.94
N SER A 165 30.44 -1.84 -10.68
CA SER A 165 29.82 -0.59 -11.06
C SER A 165 28.32 -0.62 -10.71
N PHE A 166 27.84 0.42 -10.04
CA PHE A 166 26.44 0.60 -9.68
C PHE A 166 25.93 1.94 -10.17
N VAL A 167 24.86 1.91 -10.98
CA VAL A 167 24.20 3.13 -11.45
C VAL A 167 23.25 3.64 -10.38
N HIS A 168 23.68 4.66 -9.63
CA HIS A 168 22.89 5.26 -8.55
C HIS A 168 21.67 6.04 -9.02
N THR A 169 21.74 6.58 -10.24
CA THR A 169 20.65 7.39 -10.80
C THR A 169 20.14 6.76 -12.08
N ARG A 170 18.83 6.62 -12.16
CA ARG A 170 18.18 6.14 -13.38
C ARG A 170 17.66 7.34 -14.18
N THR A 171 18.25 7.61 -15.33
CA THR A 171 17.70 8.58 -16.29
C THR A 171 16.42 7.97 -16.89
N LYS A 172 15.27 8.50 -16.47
CA LYS A 172 13.98 8.07 -17.01
C LYS A 172 13.71 8.87 -18.29
N LYS A 173 13.85 8.22 -19.45
CA LYS A 173 13.37 8.81 -20.71
C LYS A 173 11.83 8.85 -20.67
N ARG A 174 11.25 10.01 -20.89
CA ARG A 174 9.80 10.13 -21.04
C ARG A 174 9.41 9.61 -22.42
N PHE A 175 8.24 8.98 -22.53
CA PHE A 175 7.78 8.41 -23.80
C PHE A 175 7.75 9.44 -24.95
N ASN A 176 7.35 10.67 -24.66
CA ASN A 176 7.34 11.78 -25.61
C ASN A 176 8.75 12.33 -26.00
N GLU A 177 9.81 11.84 -25.37
CA GLU A 177 11.22 12.18 -25.62
C GLU A 177 11.94 11.03 -26.36
N MET A 178 11.20 9.96 -26.72
CA MET A 178 11.73 8.76 -27.39
C MET A 178 11.44 8.78 -28.91
N THR A 179 11.51 9.94 -29.54
CA THR A 179 11.42 10.08 -31.04
C THR A 179 12.73 9.81 -31.69
#